data_8bc97871213ac698dbfcce0be7de8d98
#
_entry.id   8bc97871213ac698dbfcce0be7de8d98
#
_cell.length_a   1.000
_cell.length_b   1.000
_cell.length_c   1.000
_cell.angle_alpha   90.00
_cell.angle_beta   90.00
_cell.angle_gamma   90.00
#
_symmetry.space_group_name_H-M   'P 1'
#
loop_
_entity.id
_entity.type
_entity.pdbx_description
1 polymer ?
#
loop_
_entity_poly.entity_id
_entity_poly.type
_entity_poly.pdbx_seq_one_letter_code
_entity_poly.pdbx_strand_id
1 'polypeptide(L)'
;AARGINLEVAASIPLRLGEGIAGRVAKSGLHLLVTDIEKDSRVGIANRPRFQTKSFICVPLKAHDRIVGVLNLADKETGTTFGDDDLATLHQLIDQAALLIERVAVYENARKLEELAARDPLTGLYNRRMLEARFQEELSRCSRLKHHFTIMMLDLDHFKAYNDQCGHIAGDHALKKVALLLKKSAREMDIVTRYGGEEFCLLLPNTGKEEALFVAERIRRAIETEIFPGETALPTGRLTTSIGVACYPDDGEKFETLVNAADIALYQAKSKGRNRLASFEVVSPSLIKKTG
;
A
#
# COMPACT_ATOMS: atom_id res chain seq x y z
N ALA A 1 -16.50 -13.38 12.94
CA ALA A 1 -17.38 -14.17 12.08
C ALA A 1 -18.63 -14.59 12.89
N ALA A 2 -19.80 -14.62 12.28
CA ALA A 2 -21.03 -15.10 12.88
C ALA A 2 -21.80 -15.94 11.87
N ARG A 3 -22.38 -17.06 12.32
CA ARG A 3 -23.29 -17.89 11.52
C ARG A 3 -24.64 -17.92 12.24
N GLY A 4 -25.76 -17.79 11.51
CA GLY A 4 -27.09 -17.75 12.10
C GLY A 4 -27.48 -16.38 12.72
N ILE A 5 -26.65 -15.36 12.59
CA ILE A 5 -26.92 -13.98 13.01
C ILE A 5 -26.60 -13.05 11.84
N ASN A 6 -27.40 -11.99 11.65
CA ASN A 6 -27.09 -10.95 10.67
C ASN A 6 -25.72 -10.34 11.01
N LEU A 7 -24.80 -10.32 10.01
CA LEU A 7 -23.44 -9.84 10.18
C LEU A 7 -23.35 -8.36 10.58
N GLU A 8 -24.30 -7.53 10.10
CA GLU A 8 -24.36 -6.12 10.48
C GLU A 8 -24.70 -5.94 11.97
N VAL A 9 -25.63 -6.77 12.48
CA VAL A 9 -25.99 -6.80 13.91
C VAL A 9 -24.80 -7.31 14.72
N ALA A 10 -24.10 -8.35 14.26
CA ALA A 10 -22.94 -8.89 14.97
C ALA A 10 -21.78 -7.87 15.00
N ALA A 11 -21.58 -7.10 13.92
CA ALA A 11 -20.56 -6.05 13.85
C ALA A 11 -20.87 -4.82 14.73
N SER A 12 -22.15 -4.55 14.97
CA SER A 12 -22.59 -3.41 15.78
C SER A 12 -22.51 -3.64 17.30
N ILE A 13 -22.26 -4.89 17.74
CA ILE A 13 -22.18 -5.22 19.17
C ILE A 13 -20.73 -5.01 19.65
N PRO A 14 -20.44 -3.97 20.44
CA PRO A 14 -19.09 -3.77 20.97
C PRO A 14 -18.77 -4.88 22.01
N LEU A 15 -17.69 -5.61 21.77
CA LEU A 15 -17.15 -6.58 22.71
C LEU A 15 -16.12 -5.87 23.59
N ARG A 16 -16.47 -5.66 24.86
CA ARG A 16 -15.55 -5.08 25.84
C ARG A 16 -15.03 -6.17 26.78
N LEU A 17 -13.73 -6.10 27.07
CA LEU A 17 -13.08 -7.05 27.96
C LEU A 17 -13.70 -6.97 29.37
N GLY A 18 -14.18 -8.11 29.89
CA GLY A 18 -14.83 -8.20 31.18
C GLY A 18 -16.35 -7.93 31.16
N GLU A 19 -16.92 -7.44 30.07
CA GLU A 19 -18.34 -7.16 29.95
C GLU A 19 -19.08 -8.30 29.19
N GLY A 20 -20.24 -8.66 29.67
CA GLY A 20 -21.04 -9.74 29.11
C GLY A 20 -20.36 -11.12 29.20
N ILE A 21 -20.93 -12.13 28.56
CA ILE A 21 -20.42 -13.52 28.64
C ILE A 21 -19.06 -13.62 27.92
N ALA A 22 -19.00 -13.20 26.67
CA ALA A 22 -17.80 -13.30 25.86
C ALA A 22 -16.65 -12.45 26.43
N GLY A 23 -16.92 -11.21 26.91
CA GLY A 23 -15.90 -10.36 27.52
C GLY A 23 -15.35 -10.92 28.84
N ARG A 24 -16.17 -11.59 29.63
CA ARG A 24 -15.72 -12.28 30.86
C ARG A 24 -14.84 -13.48 30.55
N VAL A 25 -15.24 -14.31 29.56
CA VAL A 25 -14.44 -15.44 29.07
C VAL A 25 -13.11 -14.94 28.50
N ALA A 26 -13.12 -13.85 27.72
CA ALA A 26 -11.91 -13.23 27.19
C ALA A 26 -10.98 -12.70 28.28
N LYS A 27 -11.52 -12.21 29.40
CA LYS A 27 -10.73 -11.69 30.53
C LYS A 27 -10.18 -12.81 31.41
N SER A 28 -11.00 -13.82 31.73
CA SER A 28 -10.60 -14.92 32.63
C SER A 28 -9.76 -15.99 31.95
N GLY A 29 -9.91 -16.14 30.63
CA GLY A 29 -9.31 -17.26 29.90
C GLY A 29 -9.91 -18.62 30.23
N LEU A 30 -11.04 -18.67 30.95
CA LEU A 30 -11.73 -19.89 31.31
C LEU A 30 -12.97 -20.07 30.42
N HIS A 31 -13.19 -21.31 29.98
CA HIS A 31 -14.42 -21.64 29.23
C HIS A 31 -15.66 -21.58 30.13
N LEU A 32 -16.82 -21.41 29.53
CA LEU A 32 -18.10 -21.42 30.19
C LEU A 32 -19.05 -22.35 29.41
N LEU A 33 -19.37 -23.50 30.02
CA LEU A 33 -20.43 -24.40 29.60
C LEU A 33 -21.66 -24.12 30.45
N VAL A 34 -22.79 -23.81 29.83
CA VAL A 34 -24.07 -23.51 30.47
C VAL A 34 -25.13 -24.42 29.88
N THR A 35 -25.77 -25.23 30.73
CA THR A 35 -26.88 -26.11 30.35
C THR A 35 -28.24 -25.42 30.41
N ASP A 36 -28.40 -24.47 31.33
CA ASP A 36 -29.58 -23.62 31.47
C ASP A 36 -29.17 -22.21 31.92
N ILE A 37 -29.24 -21.22 31.01
CA ILE A 37 -28.80 -19.84 31.27
C ILE A 37 -29.62 -19.15 32.39
N GLU A 38 -30.87 -19.53 32.61
CA GLU A 38 -31.75 -18.94 33.62
C GLU A 38 -31.46 -19.47 35.02
N LYS A 39 -30.87 -20.67 35.11
CA LYS A 39 -30.54 -21.33 36.36
C LYS A 39 -29.08 -21.17 36.77
N ASP A 40 -28.20 -20.81 35.82
CA ASP A 40 -26.76 -20.71 36.04
C ASP A 40 -26.41 -19.39 36.72
N SER A 41 -26.04 -19.44 37.99
CA SER A 41 -25.67 -18.26 38.77
C SER A 41 -24.45 -17.49 38.23
N ARG A 42 -23.62 -18.13 37.43
CA ARG A 42 -22.46 -17.50 36.80
C ARG A 42 -22.86 -16.52 35.70
N VAL A 43 -24.05 -16.70 35.12
CA VAL A 43 -24.51 -15.89 33.97
C VAL A 43 -25.47 -14.80 34.41
N GLY A 44 -26.48 -15.13 35.21
CA GLY A 44 -27.39 -14.16 35.83
C GLY A 44 -28.26 -13.34 34.87
N ILE A 45 -28.56 -13.87 33.66
CA ILE A 45 -29.37 -13.19 32.65
C ILE A 45 -30.47 -14.12 32.10
N ALA A 46 -31.62 -13.54 31.74
CA ALA A 46 -32.68 -14.26 31.07
C ALA A 46 -32.26 -14.71 29.66
N ASN A 47 -32.83 -15.83 29.19
CA ASN A 47 -32.62 -16.29 27.84
C ASN A 47 -33.14 -15.24 26.82
N ARG A 48 -32.42 -15.08 25.74
CA ARG A 48 -32.82 -14.14 24.69
C ARG A 48 -33.80 -14.82 23.73
N PRO A 49 -34.88 -14.15 23.30
CA PRO A 49 -35.94 -14.75 22.45
C PRO A 49 -35.44 -15.38 21.15
N ARG A 50 -34.25 -14.95 20.66
CA ARG A 50 -33.64 -15.46 19.44
C ARG A 50 -33.01 -16.85 19.57
N PHE A 51 -32.78 -17.34 20.79
CA PHE A 51 -32.22 -18.67 21.02
C PHE A 51 -33.30 -19.68 21.33
N GLN A 52 -33.24 -20.84 20.65
CA GLN A 52 -34.20 -21.93 20.80
C GLN A 52 -33.91 -22.73 22.08
N THR A 53 -32.65 -22.86 22.44
CA THR A 53 -32.23 -23.56 23.65
C THR A 53 -31.75 -22.59 24.72
N LYS A 54 -31.73 -23.00 25.98
CA LYS A 54 -31.18 -22.24 27.09
C LYS A 54 -29.69 -22.60 27.34
N SER A 55 -29.12 -23.45 26.49
CA SER A 55 -27.79 -23.98 26.62
C SER A 55 -26.82 -23.33 25.63
N PHE A 56 -25.58 -23.09 26.07
CA PHE A 56 -24.51 -22.58 25.23
C PHE A 56 -23.12 -22.97 25.75
N ILE A 57 -22.13 -22.90 24.85
CA ILE A 57 -20.71 -22.98 25.19
C ILE A 57 -20.03 -21.68 24.76
N CYS A 58 -19.22 -21.12 25.65
CA CYS A 58 -18.37 -19.97 25.37
C CYS A 58 -16.93 -20.33 25.75
N VAL A 59 -16.03 -20.33 24.77
CA VAL A 59 -14.64 -20.76 24.97
C VAL A 59 -13.66 -19.71 24.45
N PRO A 60 -12.53 -19.49 25.17
CA PRO A 60 -11.49 -18.61 24.69
C PRO A 60 -10.67 -19.30 23.61
N LEU A 61 -10.33 -18.61 22.54
CA LEU A 61 -9.36 -19.02 21.53
C LEU A 61 -7.99 -18.54 22.02
N LYS A 62 -7.16 -19.49 22.49
CA LYS A 62 -5.83 -19.20 23.02
C LYS A 62 -4.76 -19.58 22.00
N ALA A 63 -3.91 -18.62 21.63
CA ALA A 63 -2.69 -18.88 20.91
C ALA A 63 -1.53 -18.52 21.84
N HIS A 64 -0.71 -19.52 22.19
CA HIS A 64 0.31 -19.39 23.23
C HIS A 64 -0.30 -18.83 24.53
N ASP A 65 0.22 -17.74 25.07
CA ASP A 65 -0.27 -17.08 26.30
C ASP A 65 -1.29 -15.95 26.05
N ARG A 66 -1.79 -15.81 24.81
CA ARG A 66 -2.70 -14.74 24.43
C ARG A 66 -4.06 -15.26 24.03
N ILE A 67 -5.12 -14.54 24.41
CA ILE A 67 -6.46 -14.79 23.92
C ILE A 67 -6.63 -13.97 22.63
N VAL A 68 -6.78 -14.66 21.50
CA VAL A 68 -6.95 -14.07 20.18
C VAL A 68 -8.43 -13.91 19.79
N GLY A 69 -9.32 -14.51 20.57
CA GLY A 69 -10.75 -14.43 20.32
C GLY A 69 -11.56 -15.24 21.34
N VAL A 70 -12.87 -15.25 21.14
CA VAL A 70 -13.81 -16.07 21.90
C VAL A 70 -14.79 -16.69 20.93
N LEU A 71 -15.00 -18.00 21.05
CA LEU A 71 -16.01 -18.72 20.31
C LEU A 71 -17.24 -18.94 21.19
N ASN A 72 -18.42 -18.59 20.66
CA ASN A 72 -19.69 -18.75 21.34
C ASN A 72 -20.61 -19.63 20.48
N LEU A 73 -21.05 -20.76 21.01
CA LEU A 73 -21.95 -21.71 20.35
C LEU A 73 -23.26 -21.78 21.14
N ALA A 74 -24.37 -21.64 20.44
CA ALA A 74 -25.72 -21.78 20.98
C ALA A 74 -26.57 -22.57 20.00
N ASP A 75 -27.68 -23.11 20.45
CA ASP A 75 -28.66 -23.82 19.63
C ASP A 75 -28.05 -24.99 18.84
N LYS A 76 -27.78 -26.07 19.56
CA LYS A 76 -27.31 -27.33 18.97
C LYS A 76 -28.36 -27.84 17.96
N GLU A 77 -27.93 -28.25 16.77
CA GLU A 77 -28.83 -28.70 15.67
C GLU A 77 -29.75 -29.86 16.11
N THR A 78 -29.31 -30.69 17.04
CA THR A 78 -30.09 -31.77 17.62
C THR A 78 -31.19 -31.29 18.58
N GLY A 79 -31.22 -30.00 18.94
CA GLY A 79 -32.14 -29.42 19.94
C GLY A 79 -31.82 -29.83 21.38
N THR A 80 -30.75 -30.61 21.60
CA THR A 80 -30.30 -31.02 22.95
C THR A 80 -29.40 -29.95 23.61
N THR A 81 -29.23 -30.04 24.91
CA THR A 81 -28.30 -29.18 25.64
C THR A 81 -26.84 -29.53 25.34
N PHE A 82 -25.96 -28.55 25.42
CA PHE A 82 -24.51 -28.79 25.39
C PHE A 82 -24.04 -29.49 26.67
N GLY A 83 -23.09 -30.42 26.52
CA GLY A 83 -22.47 -31.18 27.61
C GLY A 83 -20.97 -31.20 27.54
N ASP A 84 -20.33 -31.95 28.47
CA ASP A 84 -18.88 -32.08 28.58
C ASP A 84 -18.25 -32.72 27.34
N ASP A 85 -18.93 -33.65 26.69
CA ASP A 85 -18.46 -34.28 25.43
C ASP A 85 -18.36 -33.27 24.29
N ASP A 86 -19.33 -32.35 24.19
CA ASP A 86 -19.29 -31.27 23.21
C ASP A 86 -18.10 -30.32 23.48
N LEU A 87 -17.87 -30.00 24.75
CA LEU A 87 -16.76 -29.17 25.17
C LEU A 87 -15.41 -29.84 24.89
N ALA A 88 -15.27 -31.13 25.16
CA ALA A 88 -14.06 -31.90 24.85
C ALA A 88 -13.75 -31.94 23.37
N THR A 89 -14.77 -32.19 22.53
CA THR A 89 -14.64 -32.16 21.07
C THR A 89 -14.22 -30.77 20.58
N LEU A 90 -14.81 -29.72 21.17
CA LEU A 90 -14.50 -28.36 20.79
C LEU A 90 -13.06 -27.97 21.15
N HIS A 91 -12.53 -28.40 22.31
CA HIS A 91 -11.16 -28.13 22.72
C HIS A 91 -10.12 -28.64 21.71
N GLN A 92 -10.33 -29.81 21.12
CA GLN A 92 -9.41 -30.37 20.12
C GLN A 92 -9.32 -29.48 18.85
N LEU A 93 -10.39 -28.78 18.49
CA LEU A 93 -10.45 -27.93 17.31
C LEU A 93 -9.99 -26.49 17.58
N ILE A 94 -10.21 -26.01 18.79
CA ILE A 94 -9.99 -24.60 19.19
C ILE A 94 -8.50 -24.23 19.13
N ASP A 95 -7.63 -25.12 19.64
CA ASP A 95 -6.20 -24.83 19.69
C ASP A 95 -5.62 -24.63 18.28
N GLN A 96 -6.04 -25.46 17.33
CA GLN A 96 -5.64 -25.29 15.93
C GLN A 96 -6.23 -24.02 15.30
N ALA A 97 -7.50 -23.74 15.57
CA ALA A 97 -8.17 -22.54 15.06
C ALA A 97 -7.53 -21.26 15.63
N ALA A 98 -7.19 -21.23 16.90
CA ALA A 98 -6.55 -20.08 17.54
C ALA A 98 -5.18 -19.76 16.92
N LEU A 99 -4.35 -20.78 16.68
CA LEU A 99 -3.06 -20.63 16.02
C LEU A 99 -3.18 -20.13 14.58
N LEU A 100 -4.17 -20.61 13.84
CA LEU A 100 -4.43 -20.14 12.47
C LEU A 100 -4.87 -18.67 12.46
N ILE A 101 -5.76 -18.26 13.37
CA ILE A 101 -6.22 -16.87 13.51
C ILE A 101 -5.04 -15.95 13.86
N GLU A 102 -4.19 -16.34 14.80
CA GLU A 102 -3.00 -15.56 15.16
C GLU A 102 -2.05 -15.41 13.97
N ARG A 103 -1.78 -16.51 13.26
CA ARG A 103 -0.92 -16.49 12.07
C ARG A 103 -1.44 -15.57 10.99
N VAL A 104 -2.74 -15.59 10.70
CA VAL A 104 -3.37 -14.67 9.74
C VAL A 104 -3.23 -13.22 10.21
N ALA A 105 -3.49 -12.93 11.48
CA ALA A 105 -3.36 -11.57 12.01
C ALA A 105 -1.91 -11.04 11.95
N VAL A 106 -0.92 -11.89 12.24
CA VAL A 106 0.51 -11.53 12.12
C VAL A 106 0.87 -11.27 10.66
N TYR A 107 0.42 -12.11 9.74
CA TYR A 107 0.66 -11.94 8.31
C TYR A 107 0.04 -10.64 7.76
N GLU A 108 -1.21 -10.34 8.12
CA GLU A 108 -1.88 -9.11 7.71
C GLU A 108 -1.19 -7.86 8.27
N ASN A 109 -0.73 -7.90 9.52
CA ASN A 109 0.02 -6.80 10.13
C ASN A 109 1.38 -6.60 9.44
N ALA A 110 2.10 -7.68 9.16
CA ALA A 110 3.36 -7.62 8.41
C ALA A 110 3.16 -6.99 7.03
N ARG A 111 2.13 -7.43 6.30
CA ARG A 111 1.77 -6.87 4.99
C ARG A 111 1.42 -5.38 5.06
N LYS A 112 0.65 -4.96 6.06
CA LYS A 112 0.35 -3.53 6.27
C LYS A 112 1.61 -2.70 6.54
N LEU A 113 2.53 -3.22 7.36
CA LEU A 113 3.80 -2.56 7.63
C LEU A 113 4.67 -2.47 6.36
N GLU A 114 4.71 -3.51 5.55
CA GLU A 114 5.40 -3.49 4.25
C GLU A 114 4.78 -2.46 3.29
N GLU A 115 3.45 -2.40 3.19
CA GLU A 115 2.74 -1.40 2.37
C GLU A 115 3.02 0.03 2.84
N LEU A 116 3.04 0.28 4.15
CA LEU A 116 3.41 1.58 4.72
C LEU A 116 4.88 1.93 4.46
N ALA A 117 5.78 0.94 4.63
CA ALA A 117 7.21 1.11 4.36
C ALA A 117 7.54 1.27 2.86
N ALA A 118 6.61 0.93 1.96
CA ALA A 118 6.77 1.03 0.52
C ALA A 118 6.38 2.39 -0.06
N ARG A 119 5.74 3.26 0.72
CA ARG A 119 5.21 4.54 0.24
C ARG A 119 5.91 5.74 0.86
N ASP A 120 5.93 6.84 0.10
CA ASP A 120 6.30 8.15 0.61
C ASP A 120 5.14 8.73 1.44
N PRO A 121 5.38 9.15 2.69
CA PRO A 121 4.30 9.58 3.59
C PRO A 121 3.65 10.91 3.17
N LEU A 122 4.35 11.77 2.42
CA LEU A 122 3.82 13.05 1.97
C LEU A 122 2.88 12.90 0.78
N THR A 123 3.32 12.14 -0.24
CA THR A 123 2.64 12.06 -1.54
C THR A 123 1.77 10.81 -1.70
N GLY A 124 2.00 9.77 -0.89
CA GLY A 124 1.36 8.47 -1.02
C GLY A 124 1.75 7.69 -2.29
N LEU A 125 2.77 8.15 -3.02
CA LEU A 125 3.42 7.41 -4.10
C LEU A 125 4.28 6.29 -3.54
N TYR A 126 4.76 5.39 -4.37
CA TYR A 126 5.82 4.50 -3.97
C TYR A 126 7.10 5.29 -3.63
N ASN A 127 7.93 4.72 -2.77
CA ASN A 127 9.26 5.27 -2.47
C ASN A 127 10.34 4.58 -3.32
N ARG A 128 11.58 5.08 -3.25
CA ARG A 128 12.73 4.55 -3.98
C ARG A 128 12.95 3.05 -3.76
N ARG A 129 12.78 2.56 -2.52
CA ARG A 129 12.95 1.14 -2.19
C ARG A 129 11.97 0.25 -2.96
N MET A 130 10.72 0.68 -3.07
CA MET A 130 9.72 -0.05 -3.84
C MET A 130 10.02 -0.01 -5.35
N LEU A 131 10.52 1.11 -5.87
CA LEU A 131 10.96 1.22 -7.25
C LEU A 131 12.03 0.18 -7.57
N GLU A 132 13.06 0.06 -6.72
CA GLU A 132 14.14 -0.92 -6.90
C GLU A 132 13.60 -2.36 -6.92
N ALA A 133 12.69 -2.70 -6.00
CA ALA A 133 12.06 -4.02 -5.96
C ALA A 133 11.27 -4.32 -7.26
N ARG A 134 10.45 -3.37 -7.70
CA ARG A 134 9.65 -3.49 -8.94
C ARG A 134 10.51 -3.54 -10.20
N PHE A 135 11.62 -2.82 -10.21
CA PHE A 135 12.60 -2.90 -11.28
C PHE A 135 13.16 -4.32 -11.44
N GLN A 136 13.55 -4.97 -10.35
CA GLN A 136 14.06 -6.34 -10.39
C GLN A 136 13.02 -7.35 -10.90
N GLU A 137 11.78 -7.20 -10.50
CA GLU A 137 10.66 -8.01 -11.01
C GLU A 137 10.50 -7.82 -12.52
N GLU A 138 10.49 -6.56 -12.97
CA GLU A 138 10.32 -6.22 -14.39
C GLU A 138 11.52 -6.66 -15.23
N LEU A 139 12.74 -6.48 -14.74
CA LEU A 139 13.96 -6.95 -15.36
C LEU A 139 13.91 -8.46 -15.59
N SER A 140 13.52 -9.23 -14.54
CA SER A 140 13.38 -10.68 -14.64
C SER A 140 12.30 -11.11 -15.64
N ARG A 141 11.25 -10.32 -15.82
CA ARG A 141 10.18 -10.55 -16.79
C ARG A 141 10.67 -10.25 -18.21
N CYS A 142 11.26 -9.09 -18.41
CA CYS A 142 11.68 -8.61 -19.74
C CYS A 142 12.85 -9.41 -20.33
N SER A 143 13.80 -9.84 -19.49
CA SER A 143 14.91 -10.69 -19.95
C SER A 143 14.44 -12.03 -20.52
N ARG A 144 13.34 -12.61 -20.01
CA ARG A 144 12.74 -13.86 -20.50
C ARG A 144 11.90 -13.67 -21.77
N LEU A 145 11.17 -12.54 -21.85
CA LEU A 145 10.19 -12.29 -22.91
C LEU A 145 10.74 -11.40 -24.02
N LYS A 146 11.98 -10.89 -23.90
CA LYS A 146 12.59 -9.90 -24.80
C LYS A 146 11.72 -8.64 -24.98
N HIS A 147 11.12 -8.18 -23.89
CA HIS A 147 10.32 -6.96 -23.86
C HIS A 147 11.17 -5.78 -23.41
N HIS A 148 10.62 -4.58 -23.59
CA HIS A 148 11.20 -3.32 -23.16
C HIS A 148 10.47 -2.79 -21.93
N PHE A 149 11.13 -1.98 -21.15
CA PHE A 149 10.52 -1.09 -20.18
C PHE A 149 11.33 0.21 -20.11
N THR A 150 10.70 1.26 -19.68
CA THR A 150 11.33 2.58 -19.63
C THR A 150 11.35 3.12 -18.22
N ILE A 151 12.46 3.77 -17.85
CA ILE A 151 12.59 4.62 -16.64
C ILE A 151 12.51 6.08 -17.07
N MET A 152 11.71 6.86 -16.35
CA MET A 152 11.65 8.32 -16.45
C MET A 152 12.08 8.93 -15.13
N MET A 153 13.07 9.81 -15.15
CA MET A 153 13.42 10.68 -14.04
C MET A 153 12.83 12.07 -14.26
N LEU A 154 12.17 12.60 -13.27
CA LEU A 154 11.54 13.91 -13.29
C LEU A 154 12.00 14.74 -12.10
N ASP A 155 12.18 16.03 -12.34
CA ASP A 155 12.50 16.98 -11.29
C ASP A 155 11.72 18.29 -11.53
N LEU A 156 11.20 18.88 -10.45
CA LEU A 156 10.45 20.13 -10.52
C LEU A 156 11.40 21.32 -10.67
N ASP A 157 11.25 22.01 -11.79
CA ASP A 157 12.11 23.13 -12.11
C ASP A 157 11.94 24.28 -11.10
N HIS A 158 13.04 24.78 -10.57
CA HIS A 158 13.08 25.88 -9.61
C HIS A 158 12.30 25.62 -8.31
N PHE A 159 12.11 24.37 -7.89
CA PHE A 159 11.30 24.05 -6.71
C PHE A 159 11.86 24.63 -5.41
N LYS A 160 13.18 24.71 -5.30
CA LYS A 160 13.82 25.42 -4.16
C LYS A 160 13.40 26.87 -4.11
N ALA A 161 13.43 27.59 -5.23
CA ALA A 161 12.95 28.99 -5.31
C ALA A 161 11.46 29.12 -4.97
N TYR A 162 10.65 28.14 -5.38
CA TYR A 162 9.25 28.08 -5.00
C TYR A 162 9.07 27.95 -3.48
N ASN A 163 9.82 27.07 -2.83
CA ASN A 163 9.79 26.92 -1.36
C ASN A 163 10.28 28.17 -0.64
N ASP A 164 11.35 28.81 -1.13
CA ASP A 164 11.92 30.02 -0.54
C ASP A 164 10.92 31.19 -0.60
N GLN A 165 10.08 31.26 -1.62
CA GLN A 165 9.07 32.31 -1.83
C GLN A 165 7.72 32.02 -1.17
N CYS A 166 7.23 30.79 -1.28
CA CYS A 166 5.88 30.41 -0.87
C CYS A 166 5.83 29.65 0.46
N GLY A 167 6.99 29.26 0.98
CA GLY A 167 7.14 28.44 2.19
C GLY A 167 6.99 26.92 1.94
N HIS A 168 7.57 26.14 2.84
CA HIS A 168 7.59 24.67 2.73
C HIS A 168 6.20 24.02 2.71
N ILE A 169 5.19 24.63 3.39
CA ILE A 169 3.82 24.10 3.37
C ILE A 169 3.22 24.19 1.96
N ALA A 170 3.48 25.29 1.23
CA ALA A 170 3.06 25.42 -0.17
C ALA A 170 3.80 24.41 -1.05
N GLY A 171 5.09 24.18 -0.80
CA GLY A 171 5.87 23.15 -1.47
C GLY A 171 5.32 21.74 -1.26
N ASP A 172 4.95 21.39 -0.04
CA ASP A 172 4.32 20.11 0.28
C ASP A 172 2.98 19.93 -0.47
N HIS A 173 2.17 21.00 -0.57
CA HIS A 173 0.93 20.98 -1.36
C HIS A 173 1.22 20.80 -2.86
N ALA A 174 2.25 21.47 -3.38
CA ALA A 174 2.68 21.33 -4.77
C ALA A 174 3.13 19.88 -5.06
N LEU A 175 3.96 19.27 -4.20
CA LEU A 175 4.40 17.88 -4.33
C LEU A 175 3.21 16.90 -4.32
N LYS A 176 2.23 17.10 -3.43
CA LYS A 176 1.00 16.29 -3.41
C LYS A 176 0.20 16.43 -4.70
N LYS A 177 0.09 17.66 -5.22
CA LYS A 177 -0.62 17.93 -6.46
C LYS A 177 0.06 17.29 -7.66
N VAL A 178 1.39 17.42 -7.76
CA VAL A 178 2.21 16.76 -8.79
C VAL A 178 2.03 15.25 -8.72
N ALA A 179 2.08 14.65 -7.53
CA ALA A 179 1.85 13.21 -7.34
C ALA A 179 0.49 12.75 -7.90
N LEU A 180 -0.56 13.54 -7.71
CA LEU A 180 -1.89 13.26 -8.28
C LEU A 180 -1.90 13.36 -9.81
N LEU A 181 -1.21 14.34 -10.39
CA LEU A 181 -1.07 14.50 -11.83
C LEU A 181 -0.31 13.32 -12.45
N LEU A 182 0.78 12.90 -11.81
CA LEU A 182 1.55 11.72 -12.24
C LEU A 182 0.69 10.45 -12.24
N LYS A 183 -0.05 10.20 -11.13
CA LYS A 183 -0.97 9.06 -11.05
C LYS A 183 -2.05 9.07 -12.13
N LYS A 184 -2.63 10.24 -12.44
CA LYS A 184 -3.64 10.39 -13.49
C LYS A 184 -3.06 10.17 -14.89
N SER A 185 -1.79 10.49 -15.06
CA SER A 185 -1.08 10.33 -16.33
C SER A 185 -0.48 8.93 -16.52
N ALA A 186 -0.43 8.12 -15.50
CA ALA A 186 0.11 6.76 -15.52
C ALA A 186 -1.01 5.73 -15.72
N ARG A 187 -0.66 4.58 -16.30
CA ARG A 187 -1.52 3.39 -16.38
C ARG A 187 -1.48 2.64 -15.04
N GLU A 188 -2.42 1.72 -14.83
CA GLU A 188 -2.47 0.91 -13.60
C GLU A 188 -1.19 0.08 -13.36
N MET A 189 -0.55 -0.37 -14.44
CA MET A 189 0.68 -1.16 -14.39
C MET A 189 1.94 -0.31 -14.20
N ASP A 190 1.87 1.01 -14.39
CA ASP A 190 3.01 1.91 -14.25
C ASP A 190 3.32 2.14 -12.77
N ILE A 191 4.61 2.16 -12.44
CA ILE A 191 5.09 2.38 -11.08
C ILE A 191 5.48 3.85 -10.94
N VAL A 192 4.69 4.60 -10.18
CA VAL A 192 4.94 6.02 -9.93
C VAL A 192 5.54 6.20 -8.55
N THR A 193 6.70 6.84 -8.49
CA THR A 193 7.55 6.91 -7.30
C THR A 193 7.97 8.34 -6.99
N ARG A 194 8.00 8.71 -5.72
CA ARG A 194 8.80 9.84 -5.26
C ARG A 194 10.20 9.34 -4.95
N TYR A 195 11.17 9.74 -5.77
CA TYR A 195 12.54 9.23 -5.71
C TYR A 195 13.35 9.92 -4.60
N GLY A 196 13.14 11.21 -4.40
CA GLY A 196 13.76 12.04 -3.36
C GLY A 196 13.12 13.42 -3.36
N GLY A 197 13.36 14.26 -2.43
CA GLY A 197 12.97 15.69 -2.37
C GLY A 197 11.84 16.12 -3.33
N GLU A 198 12.23 16.72 -4.44
CA GLU A 198 11.41 17.19 -5.55
C GLU A 198 11.48 16.29 -6.80
N GLU A 199 12.15 15.13 -6.66
CA GLU A 199 12.39 14.19 -7.73
C GLU A 199 11.37 13.05 -7.73
N PHE A 200 10.88 12.72 -8.90
CA PHE A 200 9.97 11.61 -9.13
C PHE A 200 10.55 10.65 -10.18
N CYS A 201 10.20 9.39 -10.06
CA CYS A 201 10.59 8.37 -11.04
C CYS A 201 9.39 7.54 -11.44
N LEU A 202 9.25 7.26 -12.73
CA LEU A 202 8.27 6.32 -13.26
C LEU A 202 9.01 5.14 -13.91
N LEU A 203 8.53 3.92 -13.60
CA LEU A 203 8.86 2.74 -14.37
C LEU A 203 7.64 2.36 -15.20
N LEU A 204 7.80 2.26 -16.50
CA LEU A 204 6.75 1.99 -17.48
C LEU A 204 6.98 0.61 -18.11
N PRO A 205 6.32 -0.44 -17.63
CA PRO A 205 6.39 -1.78 -18.21
C PRO A 205 5.92 -1.81 -19.67
N ASN A 206 6.51 -2.69 -20.47
CA ASN A 206 6.15 -2.89 -21.90
C ASN A 206 6.04 -1.59 -22.70
N THR A 207 6.92 -0.62 -22.42
CA THR A 207 6.88 0.71 -23.03
C THR A 207 8.25 1.01 -23.60
N GLY A 208 8.33 1.17 -24.90
CA GLY A 208 9.55 1.57 -25.61
C GLY A 208 9.84 3.07 -25.51
N LYS A 209 11.02 3.49 -25.97
CA LYS A 209 11.50 4.88 -25.83
C LYS A 209 10.54 5.91 -26.46
N GLU A 210 10.03 5.64 -27.66
CA GLU A 210 9.12 6.56 -28.36
C GLU A 210 7.79 6.73 -27.61
N GLU A 211 7.16 5.63 -27.19
CA GLU A 211 5.93 5.68 -26.42
C GLU A 211 6.13 6.40 -25.08
N ALA A 212 7.28 6.17 -24.44
CA ALA A 212 7.64 6.83 -23.20
C ALA A 212 7.77 8.35 -23.36
N LEU A 213 8.28 8.82 -24.48
CA LEU A 213 8.35 10.26 -24.79
C LEU A 213 6.96 10.89 -24.91
N PHE A 214 5.97 10.19 -25.47
CA PHE A 214 4.57 10.68 -25.45
C PHE A 214 3.99 10.76 -24.04
N VAL A 215 4.28 9.77 -23.19
CA VAL A 215 3.85 9.82 -21.78
C VAL A 215 4.55 10.97 -21.04
N ALA A 216 5.85 11.14 -21.26
CA ALA A 216 6.63 12.22 -20.66
C ALA A 216 6.08 13.60 -21.05
N GLU A 217 5.76 13.84 -22.33
CA GLU A 217 5.20 15.12 -22.78
C GLU A 217 3.81 15.35 -22.20
N ARG A 218 2.98 14.31 -22.07
CA ARG A 218 1.68 14.42 -21.40
C ARG A 218 1.83 14.85 -19.93
N ILE A 219 2.78 14.25 -19.22
CA ILE A 219 3.09 14.60 -17.82
C ILE A 219 3.60 16.03 -17.74
N ARG A 220 4.58 16.40 -18.56
CA ARG A 220 5.15 17.74 -18.59
C ARG A 220 4.07 18.80 -18.78
N ARG A 221 3.20 18.63 -19.78
CA ARG A 221 2.08 19.54 -20.04
C ARG A 221 1.07 19.57 -18.91
N ALA A 222 0.75 18.44 -18.32
CA ALA A 222 -0.17 18.38 -17.19
C ALA A 222 0.34 19.20 -15.98
N ILE A 223 1.65 19.18 -15.72
CA ILE A 223 2.27 19.98 -14.67
C ILE A 223 2.33 21.45 -15.08
N GLU A 224 2.76 21.77 -16.31
CA GLU A 224 2.87 23.15 -16.82
C GLU A 224 1.53 23.89 -16.84
N THR A 225 0.42 23.20 -17.14
CA THR A 225 -0.92 23.79 -17.22
C THR A 225 -1.64 23.85 -15.88
N GLU A 226 -1.16 23.14 -14.88
CA GLU A 226 -1.73 23.18 -13.53
C GLU A 226 -1.38 24.48 -12.83
N ILE A 227 -2.28 24.97 -11.99
CA ILE A 227 -2.08 26.22 -11.25
C ILE A 227 -1.56 25.90 -9.85
N PHE A 228 -0.38 26.44 -9.53
CA PHE A 228 0.23 26.34 -8.22
C PHE A 228 0.24 27.69 -7.52
N PRO A 229 -0.28 27.83 -6.30
CA PRO A 229 -0.34 29.10 -5.59
C PRO A 229 1.04 29.76 -5.48
N GLY A 230 1.17 31.00 -5.92
CA GLY A 230 2.42 31.77 -5.84
C GLY A 230 3.43 31.52 -6.95
N GLU A 231 3.16 30.65 -7.91
CA GLU A 231 4.09 30.27 -8.99
C GLU A 231 4.49 31.45 -9.91
N THR A 232 3.68 32.51 -9.97
CA THR A 232 3.94 33.73 -10.77
C THR A 232 5.24 34.44 -10.37
N ALA A 233 5.75 34.20 -9.17
CA ALA A 233 7.01 34.74 -8.69
C ALA A 233 8.25 33.96 -9.19
N LEU A 234 8.06 32.78 -9.77
CA LEU A 234 9.14 31.98 -10.37
C LEU A 234 9.69 32.64 -11.64
N PRO A 235 10.96 32.36 -12.02
CA PRO A 235 11.58 32.94 -13.21
C PRO A 235 10.80 32.67 -14.52
N THR A 236 10.08 31.55 -14.57
CA THR A 236 9.22 31.16 -15.72
C THR A 236 7.77 31.60 -15.54
N GLY A 237 7.39 32.18 -14.39
CA GLY A 237 6.02 32.50 -14.03
C GLY A 237 5.15 31.28 -13.73
N ARG A 238 5.72 30.07 -13.77
CA ARG A 238 5.02 28.79 -13.56
C ARG A 238 5.94 27.75 -12.97
N LEU A 239 5.36 26.82 -12.21
CA LEU A 239 6.03 25.60 -11.79
C LEU A 239 6.01 24.60 -12.96
N THR A 240 7.19 24.14 -13.39
CA THR A 240 7.34 23.21 -14.50
C THR A 240 8.18 22.01 -14.09
N THR A 241 8.36 21.06 -15.00
CA THR A 241 9.21 19.88 -14.77
C THR A 241 10.10 19.62 -15.97
N SER A 242 11.32 19.18 -15.69
CA SER A 242 12.21 18.56 -16.66
C SER A 242 12.17 17.06 -16.52
N ILE A 243 12.28 16.32 -17.63
CA ILE A 243 12.12 14.86 -17.68
C ILE A 243 13.26 14.24 -18.50
N GLY A 244 13.90 13.23 -17.91
CA GLY A 244 14.86 12.36 -18.61
C GLY A 244 14.32 10.96 -18.78
N VAL A 245 14.55 10.37 -19.95
CA VAL A 245 14.00 9.06 -20.35
C VAL A 245 15.13 8.11 -20.74
N ALA A 246 15.10 6.87 -20.23
CA ALA A 246 16.00 5.79 -20.59
C ALA A 246 15.25 4.46 -20.69
N CYS A 247 15.58 3.64 -21.71
CA CYS A 247 14.86 2.41 -22.04
C CYS A 247 15.76 1.18 -21.88
N TYR A 248 15.25 0.15 -21.21
CA TYR A 248 15.85 -1.18 -21.18
C TYR A 248 15.51 -1.95 -22.47
N PRO A 249 16.43 -2.71 -23.09
CA PRO A 249 17.82 -2.87 -22.66
C PRO A 249 18.80 -1.83 -23.23
N ASP A 250 18.39 -0.98 -24.15
CA ASP A 250 19.23 -0.15 -25.03
C ASP A 250 20.13 0.84 -24.25
N ASP A 251 19.61 1.40 -23.15
CA ASP A 251 20.29 2.45 -22.37
C ASP A 251 20.89 1.91 -21.06
N GLY A 252 20.67 0.61 -20.74
CA GLY A 252 21.23 -0.05 -19.59
C GLY A 252 20.47 -1.31 -19.20
N GLU A 253 21.20 -2.25 -18.59
CA GLU A 253 20.66 -3.56 -18.19
C GLU A 253 20.51 -3.72 -16.67
N LYS A 254 20.99 -2.75 -15.88
CA LYS A 254 20.94 -2.76 -14.41
C LYS A 254 20.23 -1.51 -13.91
N PHE A 255 19.69 -1.59 -12.70
CA PHE A 255 19.00 -0.47 -12.08
C PHE A 255 19.85 0.81 -12.08
N GLU A 256 21.08 0.71 -11.59
CA GLU A 256 21.97 1.86 -11.47
C GLU A 256 22.34 2.46 -12.82
N THR A 257 22.57 1.62 -13.85
CA THR A 257 22.94 2.11 -15.17
C THR A 257 21.78 2.78 -15.88
N LEU A 258 20.56 2.21 -15.76
CA LEU A 258 19.38 2.75 -16.42
C LEU A 258 18.89 4.04 -15.73
N VAL A 259 18.90 4.09 -14.42
CA VAL A 259 18.59 5.31 -13.66
C VAL A 259 19.59 6.41 -13.95
N ASN A 260 20.90 6.08 -13.99
CA ASN A 260 21.93 7.06 -14.35
C ASN A 260 21.76 7.58 -15.80
N ALA A 261 21.38 6.72 -16.75
CA ALA A 261 21.08 7.15 -18.11
C ALA A 261 19.90 8.15 -18.15
N ALA A 262 18.82 7.85 -17.42
CA ALA A 262 17.68 8.77 -17.29
C ALA A 262 18.07 10.09 -16.61
N ASP A 263 18.94 10.05 -15.62
CA ASP A 263 19.46 11.22 -14.91
C ASP A 263 20.34 12.12 -15.81
N ILE A 264 21.20 11.53 -16.62
CA ILE A 264 21.96 12.24 -17.66
C ILE A 264 21.02 12.96 -18.65
N ALA A 265 19.97 12.27 -19.10
CA ALA A 265 18.97 12.87 -19.97
C ALA A 265 18.21 14.01 -19.28
N LEU A 266 17.84 13.83 -18.00
CA LEU A 266 17.22 14.88 -17.20
C LEU A 266 18.12 16.12 -17.06
N TYR A 267 19.42 15.92 -16.81
CA TYR A 267 20.38 17.00 -16.78
C TYR A 267 20.48 17.74 -18.11
N GLN A 268 20.43 17.02 -19.24
CA GLN A 268 20.38 17.63 -20.58
C GLN A 268 19.09 18.47 -20.77
N ALA A 269 17.94 17.99 -20.30
CA ALA A 269 16.70 18.74 -20.34
C ALA A 269 16.81 20.05 -19.54
N LYS A 270 17.37 19.98 -18.32
CA LYS A 270 17.62 21.15 -17.48
C LYS A 270 18.59 22.15 -18.11
N SER A 271 19.72 21.67 -18.65
CA SER A 271 20.75 22.53 -19.26
C SER A 271 20.28 23.23 -20.53
N LYS A 272 19.39 22.60 -21.29
CA LYS A 272 18.80 23.18 -22.53
C LYS A 272 17.66 24.18 -22.27
N GLY A 273 17.39 24.56 -21.00
CA GLY A 273 16.42 25.61 -20.64
C GLY A 273 15.20 25.13 -19.89
N ARG A 274 15.21 23.93 -19.31
CA ARG A 274 14.15 23.37 -18.49
C ARG A 274 12.80 23.20 -19.20
N ASN A 275 11.75 22.80 -18.47
CA ASN A 275 10.40 22.59 -18.97
C ASN A 275 10.36 21.77 -20.26
N ARG A 276 11.11 20.68 -20.30
CA ARG A 276 11.24 19.81 -21.47
C ARG A 276 11.62 18.39 -21.08
N LEU A 277 11.59 17.54 -22.08
CA LEU A 277 12.06 16.19 -21.96
C LEU A 277 13.30 15.96 -22.82
N ALA A 278 14.11 15.01 -22.43
CA ALA A 278 15.20 14.46 -23.24
C ALA A 278 15.26 12.94 -23.07
N SER A 279 15.63 12.24 -24.12
CA SER A 279 15.97 10.83 -24.08
C SER A 279 17.48 10.66 -23.93
N PHE A 280 17.88 9.61 -23.21
CA PHE A 280 19.29 9.22 -23.23
C PHE A 280 19.69 8.75 -24.63
N GLU A 281 20.77 9.29 -25.15
CA GLU A 281 21.42 8.87 -26.37
C GLU A 281 22.87 8.53 -26.06
N VAL A 282 23.28 7.34 -26.46
CA VAL A 282 24.68 6.94 -26.40
C VAL A 282 25.45 7.84 -27.39
N VAL A 283 26.23 8.79 -26.87
CA VAL A 283 27.10 9.59 -27.72
C VAL A 283 28.13 8.66 -28.34
N SER A 284 27.93 8.29 -29.62
CA SER A 284 28.91 7.51 -30.35
C SER A 284 30.25 8.29 -30.42
N PRO A 285 31.39 7.66 -30.08
CA PRO A 285 32.70 8.31 -30.07
C PRO A 285 33.14 8.94 -31.40
N SER A 286 32.39 8.75 -32.47
CA SER A 286 32.68 9.27 -33.79
C SER A 286 32.50 10.79 -33.98
N LEU A 287 31.87 11.50 -33.04
CA LEU A 287 31.66 12.95 -33.12
C LEU A 287 32.74 13.81 -32.41
N ILE A 288 33.66 13.19 -31.68
CA ILE A 288 34.76 13.91 -31.00
C ILE A 288 35.94 14.25 -31.91
N LYS A 289 35.91 13.80 -33.18
CA LYS A 289 37.03 14.01 -34.15
C LYS A 289 36.82 15.11 -35.17
N LYS A 290 36.09 16.20 -34.86
CA LYS A 290 36.03 17.36 -35.80
C LYS A 290 35.99 18.70 -35.05
N THR A 291 36.89 18.94 -34.11
CA THR A 291 37.33 20.27 -33.70
C THR A 291 38.75 20.12 -33.17
N GLY A 292 39.68 20.05 -34.07
CA GLY A 292 41.11 20.23 -33.87
C GLY A 292 41.57 21.28 -34.85
#